data_c36fadf2c95c76682a0fa138e9252d84
#
_entry.id   c36fadf2c95c76682a0fa138e9252d84
#
_cell.length_a   1.000
_cell.length_b   1.000
_cell.length_c   1.000
_cell.angle_alpha   90.00
_cell.angle_beta   90.00
_cell.angle_gamma   90.00
#
_symmetry.space_group_name_H-M   'P 1'
#
loop_
_entity.id
_entity.type
_entity.pdbx_description
1 polymer ?
#
loop_
_entity_poly.entity_id
_entity_poly.type
_entity_poly.pdbx_seq_one_letter_code
_entity_poly.pdbx_strand_id
1 'polypeptide(L)'
;MQPISRRDALGALGAAGLAAVLSPLAAQGARMQSWPLGTPRRTGIHDVAPAPDGGVWYTAQRSGHLGWFDPKSGRSELVALGPGSSPHGVIQGPDKAAWITDSGQGAIVRVGWPDRGVRAYPLPDGTPYANLNTAAFDGAGDLWFTGQSGIVGKVAVQTGAVSVKPAPRGRGPYGICATPGGDVWWCSLAGSYIARIDRRSGESTVVEPPTKNQGARRVWSDSRGRIWVSEWNSGNLSVHDPASGRWQVWKLPGDAPRAYAVYVDERDVVWVSDFGGNAVFSFDPRRERFERYGFDREAAGVRQILGRSGEVWLPESGTEHISVIRTA
;
A
#
# COMPACT_ATOMS: atom_id res chain seq x y z
N MET A 1 72.29 55.01 -33.81
CA MET A 1 73.38 54.02 -33.95
C MET A 1 72.90 52.73 -33.30
N GLN A 2 72.64 51.73 -34.19
CA GLN A 2 72.82 50.29 -34.06
C GLN A 2 72.23 49.53 -32.83
N PRO A 3 72.01 48.22 -33.06
CA PRO A 3 71.34 47.51 -34.18
C PRO A 3 70.28 46.50 -33.68
N ILE A 4 69.56 45.99 -34.63
CA ILE A 4 68.64 44.88 -34.67
C ILE A 4 69.25 43.56 -34.18
N SER A 5 68.60 42.75 -33.46
CA SER A 5 68.85 41.30 -33.43
C SER A 5 67.52 40.54 -33.59
N ARG A 6 67.47 39.70 -34.59
CA ARG A 6 66.50 38.67 -34.96
C ARG A 6 66.69 37.44 -34.08
N ARG A 7 65.56 36.77 -33.78
CA ARG A 7 65.37 35.31 -33.51
C ARG A 7 64.28 35.22 -32.46
N ASP A 8 63.26 34.40 -32.48
CA ASP A 8 62.96 33.20 -33.27
C ASP A 8 61.44 33.02 -33.26
N ALA A 9 60.88 32.63 -34.38
CA ALA A 9 59.51 32.11 -34.46
C ALA A 9 59.53 30.66 -34.02
N LEU A 10 58.72 30.34 -32.98
CA LEU A 10 58.35 28.98 -32.69
C LEU A 10 56.86 28.95 -32.43
N GLY A 11 56.15 28.16 -33.22
CA GLY A 11 54.74 28.02 -33.27
C GLY A 11 54.21 27.34 -31.98
N ALA A 12 53.17 27.88 -31.45
CA ALA A 12 52.30 27.21 -30.46
C ALA A 12 51.12 26.60 -31.20
N LEU A 13 51.15 25.30 -31.41
CA LEU A 13 50.01 24.49 -31.80
C LEU A 13 49.02 24.52 -30.62
N GLY A 14 47.93 25.20 -30.82
CA GLY A 14 46.80 25.19 -29.87
C GLY A 14 46.14 23.83 -29.88
N ALA A 15 46.25 23.09 -28.79
CA ALA A 15 45.44 21.93 -28.53
C ALA A 15 44.02 22.41 -28.17
N ALA A 16 43.11 22.30 -29.13
CA ALA A 16 41.67 22.46 -28.86
C ALA A 16 41.18 21.26 -28.04
N GLY A 17 41.15 21.41 -26.74
CA GLY A 17 40.52 20.46 -25.85
C GLY A 17 39.01 20.48 -26.08
N LEU A 18 38.47 19.42 -26.69
CA LEU A 18 37.03 19.12 -26.65
C LEU A 18 36.64 18.86 -25.19
N ALA A 19 36.11 19.86 -24.52
CA ALA A 19 35.37 19.66 -23.29
C ALA A 19 34.05 18.95 -23.66
N ALA A 20 34.03 17.64 -23.50
CA ALA A 20 32.78 16.88 -23.52
C ALA A 20 31.90 17.42 -22.41
N VAL A 21 30.91 18.19 -22.76
CA VAL A 21 29.80 18.57 -21.85
C VAL A 21 29.02 17.29 -21.60
N LEU A 22 29.35 16.60 -20.51
CA LEU A 22 28.50 15.56 -19.94
C LEU A 22 27.23 16.27 -19.47
N SER A 23 26.22 16.28 -20.33
CA SER A 23 24.86 16.61 -19.88
C SER A 23 24.53 15.65 -18.75
N PRO A 24 24.09 16.14 -17.56
CA PRO A 24 23.60 15.24 -16.54
C PRO A 24 22.43 14.49 -17.16
N LEU A 25 22.50 13.15 -17.25
CA LEU A 25 21.32 12.34 -17.45
C LEU A 25 20.35 12.78 -16.34
N ALA A 26 19.32 13.54 -16.70
CA ALA A 26 18.21 13.80 -15.84
C ALA A 26 17.68 12.42 -15.45
N ALA A 27 17.80 12.05 -14.17
CA ALA A 27 17.14 10.89 -13.64
C ALA A 27 15.67 11.02 -14.08
N GLN A 28 15.20 10.10 -14.95
CA GLN A 28 13.80 10.09 -15.33
C GLN A 28 13.04 9.76 -14.05
N GLY A 29 12.52 10.81 -13.39
CA GLY A 29 11.69 10.67 -12.23
C GLY A 29 10.56 9.69 -12.54
N ALA A 30 10.23 8.83 -11.58
CA ALA A 30 9.16 7.86 -11.70
C ALA A 30 7.89 8.55 -12.22
N ARG A 31 7.35 8.08 -13.34
CA ARG A 31 6.17 8.69 -13.98
C ARG A 31 4.91 8.04 -13.47
N MET A 32 3.98 8.85 -13.00
CA MET A 32 2.62 8.41 -12.69
C MET A 32 1.79 8.38 -13.96
N GLN A 33 1.11 7.26 -14.20
CA GLN A 33 0.14 7.09 -15.27
C GLN A 33 -1.21 6.74 -14.66
N SER A 34 -2.29 7.32 -15.18
CA SER A 34 -3.64 7.15 -14.65
C SER A 34 -4.62 6.79 -15.75
N TRP A 35 -5.62 5.98 -15.40
CA TRP A 35 -6.74 5.62 -16.27
C TRP A 35 -8.07 5.80 -15.53
N PRO A 36 -9.09 6.39 -16.17
CA PRO A 36 -10.44 6.32 -15.65
C PRO A 36 -10.94 4.87 -15.73
N LEU A 37 -11.62 4.41 -14.68
CA LEU A 37 -12.33 3.14 -14.73
C LEU A 37 -13.59 3.32 -15.57
N GLY A 38 -13.56 3.08 -16.85
CA GLY A 38 -14.64 3.27 -17.81
C GLY A 38 -15.92 2.44 -17.54
N THR A 39 -16.40 2.43 -16.32
CA THR A 39 -17.58 1.68 -15.87
C THR A 39 -18.83 2.56 -15.94
N PRO A 40 -20.02 2.01 -16.30
CA PRO A 40 -21.25 2.78 -16.49
C PRO A 40 -21.78 3.48 -15.20
N ARG A 41 -21.31 3.06 -14.05
CA ARG A 41 -21.68 3.61 -12.73
C ARG A 41 -20.43 3.78 -11.89
N ARG A 42 -20.47 4.73 -10.92
CA ARG A 42 -19.41 4.84 -9.91
C ARG A 42 -19.30 3.53 -9.15
N THR A 43 -18.18 2.85 -9.33
CA THR A 43 -17.90 1.55 -8.68
C THR A 43 -17.54 1.72 -7.22
N GLY A 44 -17.00 2.89 -6.84
CA GLY A 44 -16.45 3.14 -5.53
C GLY A 44 -15.17 2.34 -5.33
N ILE A 45 -14.20 2.51 -6.26
CA ILE A 45 -12.90 1.86 -6.11
C ILE A 45 -12.30 2.16 -4.74
N HIS A 46 -11.82 1.12 -4.04
CA HIS A 46 -11.31 1.28 -2.69
C HIS A 46 -9.87 0.76 -2.53
N ASP A 47 -9.63 -0.52 -2.68
CA ASP A 47 -8.31 -1.15 -2.59
C ASP A 47 -7.91 -1.79 -3.93
N VAL A 48 -6.60 -2.00 -4.14
CA VAL A 48 -6.04 -2.67 -5.32
C VAL A 48 -5.10 -3.79 -4.92
N ALA A 49 -4.90 -4.77 -5.81
CA ALA A 49 -3.84 -5.76 -5.71
C ALA A 49 -3.38 -6.20 -7.11
N PRO A 50 -2.08 -6.44 -7.34
CA PRO A 50 -1.62 -7.05 -8.58
C PRO A 50 -2.29 -8.39 -8.84
N ALA A 51 -2.72 -8.61 -10.09
CA ALA A 51 -3.27 -9.89 -10.56
C ALA A 51 -2.17 -10.75 -11.20
N PRO A 52 -2.32 -12.10 -11.23
CA PRO A 52 -1.28 -13.02 -11.71
C PRO A 52 -0.91 -12.88 -13.18
N ASP A 53 -1.80 -12.32 -13.99
CA ASP A 53 -1.66 -12.15 -15.45
C ASP A 53 -1.05 -10.81 -15.87
N GLY A 54 -0.62 -10.00 -14.91
CA GLY A 54 -0.13 -8.65 -15.15
C GLY A 54 -1.22 -7.58 -15.10
N GLY A 55 -2.49 -7.97 -14.92
CA GLY A 55 -3.58 -7.06 -14.59
C GLY A 55 -3.53 -6.57 -13.14
N VAL A 56 -4.59 -5.89 -12.73
CA VAL A 56 -4.75 -5.37 -11.37
C VAL A 56 -6.19 -5.59 -10.91
N TRP A 57 -6.36 -6.23 -9.78
CA TRP A 57 -7.65 -6.29 -9.10
C TRP A 57 -7.93 -5.00 -8.32
N TYR A 58 -9.19 -4.66 -8.22
CA TYR A 58 -9.65 -3.60 -7.34
C TYR A 58 -11.00 -3.94 -6.72
N THR A 59 -11.23 -3.50 -5.50
CA THR A 59 -12.56 -3.61 -4.89
C THR A 59 -13.43 -2.45 -5.37
N ALA A 60 -14.63 -2.80 -5.83
CA ALA A 60 -15.66 -1.88 -6.29
C ALA A 60 -16.76 -1.83 -5.22
N GLN A 61 -16.49 -1.12 -4.11
CA GLN A 61 -17.23 -1.19 -2.86
C GLN A 61 -18.71 -0.84 -3.00
N ARG A 62 -19.02 0.18 -3.79
CA ARG A 62 -20.40 0.64 -3.96
C ARG A 62 -21.25 -0.27 -4.86
N SER A 63 -20.61 -0.97 -5.77
CA SER A 63 -21.29 -1.84 -6.73
C SER A 63 -21.28 -3.30 -6.32
N GLY A 64 -20.55 -3.70 -5.27
CA GLY A 64 -20.48 -5.08 -4.79
C GLY A 64 -19.70 -6.02 -5.72
N HIS A 65 -18.63 -5.54 -6.33
CA HIS A 65 -17.86 -6.31 -7.31
C HIS A 65 -16.37 -6.35 -6.97
N LEU A 66 -15.70 -7.38 -7.48
CA LEU A 66 -14.26 -7.34 -7.74
C LEU A 66 -14.07 -6.86 -9.17
N GLY A 67 -13.29 -5.80 -9.37
CA GLY A 67 -12.84 -5.36 -10.67
C GLY A 67 -11.51 -5.99 -11.04
N TRP A 68 -11.32 -6.23 -12.33
CA TRP A 68 -10.04 -6.55 -12.94
C TRP A 68 -9.73 -5.50 -14.01
N PHE A 69 -8.54 -4.93 -13.95
CA PHE A 69 -8.09 -3.89 -14.87
C PHE A 69 -6.87 -4.35 -15.65
N ASP A 70 -6.91 -4.20 -16.97
CA ASP A 70 -5.78 -4.43 -17.86
C ASP A 70 -5.05 -3.12 -18.18
N PRO A 71 -3.83 -2.90 -17.67
CA PRO A 71 -3.10 -1.66 -17.92
C PRO A 71 -2.60 -1.49 -19.37
N LYS A 72 -2.64 -2.55 -20.19
CA LYS A 72 -2.23 -2.48 -21.59
C LYS A 72 -3.33 -1.92 -22.47
N SER A 73 -4.55 -2.36 -22.25
CA SER A 73 -5.72 -1.92 -23.03
C SER A 73 -6.54 -0.82 -22.35
N GLY A 74 -6.36 -0.60 -21.05
CA GLY A 74 -7.21 0.28 -20.25
C GLY A 74 -8.60 -0.29 -19.95
N ARG A 75 -8.85 -1.56 -20.29
CA ARG A 75 -10.14 -2.23 -20.06
C ARG A 75 -10.31 -2.65 -18.61
N SER A 76 -11.55 -2.54 -18.14
CA SER A 76 -11.96 -3.04 -16.84
C SER A 76 -13.11 -4.03 -16.97
N GLU A 77 -13.06 -5.11 -16.17
CA GLU A 77 -14.11 -6.13 -16.06
C GLU A 77 -14.54 -6.27 -14.61
N LEU A 78 -15.82 -6.60 -14.39
CA LEU A 78 -16.40 -6.73 -13.05
C LEU A 78 -16.89 -8.15 -12.79
N VAL A 79 -16.56 -8.70 -11.62
CA VAL A 79 -17.08 -9.99 -11.11
C VAL A 79 -17.98 -9.67 -9.92
N ALA A 80 -19.26 -10.03 -10.03
CA ALA A 80 -20.22 -9.86 -8.93
C ALA A 80 -19.87 -10.79 -7.77
N LEU A 81 -19.79 -10.24 -6.55
CA LEU A 81 -19.42 -11.00 -5.35
C LEU A 81 -20.64 -11.61 -4.63
N GLY A 82 -21.83 -11.25 -5.05
CA GLY A 82 -23.09 -11.76 -4.50
C GLY A 82 -23.97 -10.69 -3.86
N PRO A 83 -25.18 -11.06 -3.43
CA PRO A 83 -26.12 -10.13 -2.84
C PRO A 83 -25.59 -9.47 -1.56
N GLY A 84 -25.83 -8.17 -1.40
CA GLY A 84 -25.40 -7.41 -0.24
C GLY A 84 -23.91 -7.12 -0.14
N SER A 85 -23.09 -7.51 -1.13
CA SER A 85 -21.65 -7.28 -1.11
C SER A 85 -21.30 -5.80 -1.03
N SER A 86 -20.31 -5.50 -0.18
CA SER A 86 -19.63 -4.20 -0.06
C SER A 86 -18.16 -4.46 0.24
N PRO A 87 -17.36 -4.84 -0.80
CA PRO A 87 -15.98 -5.26 -0.62
C PRO A 87 -15.10 -4.08 -0.24
N HIS A 88 -14.19 -4.30 0.70
CA HIS A 88 -13.28 -3.26 1.20
C HIS A 88 -11.84 -3.50 0.74
N GLY A 89 -11.15 -4.49 1.30
CA GLY A 89 -9.78 -4.82 0.97
C GLY A 89 -9.67 -5.96 -0.04
N VAL A 90 -8.59 -5.98 -0.83
CA VAL A 90 -8.22 -7.10 -1.71
C VAL A 90 -6.72 -7.36 -1.64
N ILE A 91 -6.35 -8.63 -1.58
CA ILE A 91 -4.96 -9.10 -1.73
C ILE A 91 -4.90 -10.34 -2.62
N GLN A 92 -3.75 -10.61 -3.21
CA GLN A 92 -3.49 -11.87 -3.88
C GLN A 92 -3.10 -12.94 -2.86
N GLY A 93 -3.77 -14.09 -2.92
CA GLY A 93 -3.42 -15.26 -2.13
C GLY A 93 -2.28 -16.10 -2.72
N PRO A 94 -1.69 -17.03 -1.91
CA PRO A 94 -0.70 -17.99 -2.39
C PRO A 94 -1.21 -18.87 -3.53
N ASP A 95 -2.52 -19.06 -3.60
CA ASP A 95 -3.26 -19.79 -4.62
C ASP A 95 -3.56 -18.96 -5.90
N LYS A 96 -2.97 -17.77 -6.00
CA LYS A 96 -3.19 -16.79 -7.09
C LYS A 96 -4.61 -16.24 -7.18
N ALA A 97 -5.50 -16.55 -6.25
CA ALA A 97 -6.84 -16.00 -6.17
C ALA A 97 -6.84 -14.60 -5.57
N ALA A 98 -7.88 -13.80 -5.86
CA ALA A 98 -8.17 -12.59 -5.11
C ALA A 98 -8.89 -12.94 -3.81
N TRP A 99 -8.40 -12.42 -2.68
CA TRP A 99 -9.03 -12.58 -1.37
C TRP A 99 -9.49 -11.21 -0.86
N ILE A 100 -10.75 -11.12 -0.50
CA ILE A 100 -11.47 -9.86 -0.30
C ILE A 100 -12.10 -9.85 1.07
N THR A 101 -11.96 -8.74 1.80
CA THR A 101 -12.75 -8.48 3.01
C THR A 101 -14.06 -7.83 2.60
N ASP A 102 -15.19 -8.49 2.80
CA ASP A 102 -16.50 -7.99 2.40
C ASP A 102 -17.35 -7.62 3.62
N SER A 103 -17.46 -6.31 3.87
CA SER A 103 -18.23 -5.79 5.01
C SER A 103 -19.72 -5.98 4.86
N GLY A 104 -20.24 -5.93 3.63
CA GLY A 104 -21.66 -6.05 3.35
C GLY A 104 -22.18 -7.46 3.59
N GLN A 105 -21.38 -8.47 3.18
CA GLN A 105 -21.72 -9.88 3.42
C GLN A 105 -21.29 -10.38 4.80
N GLY A 106 -20.45 -9.62 5.53
CA GLY A 106 -19.84 -10.13 6.76
C GLY A 106 -18.99 -11.38 6.50
N ALA A 107 -18.19 -11.38 5.46
CA ALA A 107 -17.45 -12.54 4.99
C ALA A 107 -16.07 -12.17 4.42
N ILE A 108 -15.18 -13.15 4.37
CA ILE A 108 -14.05 -13.14 3.47
C ILE A 108 -14.50 -13.81 2.16
N VAL A 109 -14.26 -13.16 1.03
CA VAL A 109 -14.64 -13.67 -0.28
C VAL A 109 -13.40 -13.98 -1.10
N ARG A 110 -13.36 -15.17 -1.68
CA ARG A 110 -12.30 -15.61 -2.58
C ARG A 110 -12.83 -15.65 -4.02
N VAL A 111 -12.11 -15.03 -4.94
CA VAL A 111 -12.38 -15.13 -6.37
C VAL A 111 -11.22 -15.88 -7.03
N GLY A 112 -11.50 -17.06 -7.58
CA GLY A 112 -10.51 -17.93 -8.21
C GLY A 112 -9.86 -17.30 -9.43
N TRP A 113 -8.71 -17.82 -9.81
CA TRP A 113 -8.01 -17.45 -11.03
C TRP A 113 -7.52 -18.71 -11.76
N PRO A 114 -7.77 -18.86 -13.09
CA PRO A 114 -8.46 -17.91 -13.99
C PRO A 114 -9.98 -18.08 -14.05
N ASP A 115 -10.57 -19.06 -13.38
CA ASP A 115 -11.97 -19.49 -13.47
C ASP A 115 -12.99 -18.47 -12.95
N ARG A 116 -12.52 -17.50 -12.14
CA ARG A 116 -13.33 -16.45 -11.48
C ARG A 116 -14.46 -16.99 -10.60
N GLY A 117 -14.35 -18.23 -10.14
CA GLY A 117 -15.29 -18.84 -9.20
C GLY A 117 -15.30 -18.09 -7.87
N VAL A 118 -16.48 -17.65 -7.42
CA VAL A 118 -16.66 -16.90 -6.18
C VAL A 118 -17.01 -17.85 -5.05
N ARG A 119 -16.29 -17.75 -3.93
CA ARG A 119 -16.55 -18.48 -2.69
C ARG A 119 -16.49 -17.55 -1.48
N ALA A 120 -17.56 -17.55 -0.68
CA ALA A 120 -17.60 -16.81 0.57
C ALA A 120 -17.24 -17.70 1.76
N TYR A 121 -16.56 -17.10 2.75
CA TYR A 121 -16.25 -17.64 4.06
C TYR A 121 -16.91 -16.71 5.08
N PRO A 122 -18.16 -16.97 5.49
CA PRO A 122 -18.89 -16.10 6.40
C PRO A 122 -18.24 -16.07 7.78
N LEU A 123 -18.38 -14.95 8.46
CA LEU A 123 -18.04 -14.85 9.88
C LEU A 123 -18.90 -15.82 10.68
N PRO A 124 -18.43 -16.30 11.86
CA PRO A 124 -19.22 -17.15 12.74
C PRO A 124 -20.57 -16.52 13.09
N ASP A 125 -21.60 -17.38 13.22
CA ASP A 125 -22.94 -16.95 13.61
C ASP A 125 -22.90 -16.15 14.92
N GLY A 126 -23.75 -15.11 14.97
CA GLY A 126 -23.77 -14.19 16.11
C GLY A 126 -22.69 -13.14 16.14
N THR A 127 -21.76 -13.11 15.18
CA THR A 127 -20.80 -12.01 15.06
C THR A 127 -21.54 -10.72 14.68
N PRO A 128 -21.46 -9.64 15.49
CA PRO A 128 -22.04 -8.36 15.12
C PRO A 128 -21.41 -7.79 13.85
N TYR A 129 -22.05 -6.79 13.23
CA TYR A 129 -21.49 -6.10 12.07
C TYR A 129 -20.02 -5.71 12.31
N ALA A 130 -19.12 -6.40 11.63
CA ALA A 130 -17.69 -6.33 11.90
C ALA A 130 -17.00 -5.12 11.24
N ASN A 131 -17.58 -4.57 10.18
CA ASN A 131 -16.98 -3.53 9.34
C ASN A 131 -15.57 -3.97 8.90
N LEU A 132 -15.52 -5.09 8.14
CA LEU A 132 -14.26 -5.71 7.71
C LEU A 132 -13.38 -4.73 6.91
N ASN A 133 -12.06 -4.77 7.14
CA ASN A 133 -11.16 -3.79 6.55
C ASN A 133 -10.10 -4.44 5.64
N THR A 134 -9.04 -4.97 6.22
CA THR A 134 -7.86 -5.43 5.49
C THR A 134 -7.54 -6.87 5.85
N ALA A 135 -6.83 -7.57 4.97
CA ALA A 135 -6.37 -8.93 5.21
C ALA A 135 -4.88 -9.11 4.86
N ALA A 136 -4.25 -10.10 5.45
CA ALA A 136 -2.88 -10.53 5.17
C ALA A 136 -2.74 -12.04 5.38
N PHE A 137 -1.93 -12.69 4.55
CA PHE A 137 -1.57 -14.10 4.75
C PHE A 137 -0.39 -14.22 5.69
N ASP A 138 -0.45 -15.17 6.62
CA ASP A 138 0.71 -15.53 7.45
C ASP A 138 1.65 -16.50 6.73
N GLY A 139 2.78 -16.84 7.38
CA GLY A 139 3.76 -17.77 6.82
C GLY A 139 3.27 -19.21 6.68
N ALA A 140 2.12 -19.58 7.25
CA ALA A 140 1.49 -20.89 7.09
C ALA A 140 0.44 -20.92 5.97
N GLY A 141 0.11 -19.75 5.39
CA GLY A 141 -0.89 -19.59 4.34
C GLY A 141 -2.31 -19.41 4.85
N ASP A 142 -2.51 -19.17 6.15
CA ASP A 142 -3.81 -18.77 6.70
C ASP A 142 -4.02 -17.26 6.51
N LEU A 143 -5.26 -16.86 6.25
CA LEU A 143 -5.63 -15.47 6.05
C LEU A 143 -6.09 -14.84 7.36
N TRP A 144 -5.41 -13.78 7.79
CA TRP A 144 -5.82 -12.95 8.91
C TRP A 144 -6.48 -11.67 8.41
N PHE A 145 -7.46 -11.15 9.16
CA PHE A 145 -8.21 -9.95 8.79
C PHE A 145 -8.59 -9.10 10.00
N THR A 146 -8.86 -7.83 9.73
CA THR A 146 -9.34 -6.86 10.74
C THR A 146 -10.77 -6.47 10.47
N GLY A 147 -11.52 -6.18 11.56
CA GLY A 147 -12.85 -5.57 11.52
C GLY A 147 -12.91 -4.36 12.45
N GLN A 148 -13.23 -3.20 11.89
CA GLN A 148 -13.15 -1.90 12.56
C GLN A 148 -14.06 -1.81 13.79
N SER A 149 -15.09 -2.64 13.86
CA SER A 149 -15.99 -2.70 15.02
C SER A 149 -15.36 -3.33 16.26
N GLY A 150 -14.13 -3.86 16.16
CA GLY A 150 -13.35 -4.34 17.31
C GLY A 150 -13.01 -5.81 17.27
N ILE A 151 -12.80 -6.39 16.10
CA ILE A 151 -12.40 -7.79 15.95
C ILE A 151 -11.13 -7.94 15.10
N VAL A 152 -10.43 -9.03 15.35
CA VAL A 152 -9.41 -9.60 14.47
C VAL A 152 -9.80 -11.05 14.22
N GLY A 153 -9.69 -11.52 12.97
CA GLY A 153 -10.13 -12.86 12.64
C GLY A 153 -9.15 -13.61 11.74
N LYS A 154 -9.43 -14.89 11.56
CA LYS A 154 -8.64 -15.79 10.73
C LYS A 154 -9.54 -16.70 9.89
N VAL A 155 -9.17 -16.92 8.66
CA VAL A 155 -9.63 -18.05 7.83
C VAL A 155 -8.51 -19.08 7.78
N ALA A 156 -8.76 -20.26 8.32
CA ALA A 156 -7.90 -21.42 8.12
C ALA A 156 -8.15 -21.95 6.70
N VAL A 157 -7.28 -21.56 5.76
CA VAL A 157 -7.55 -21.72 4.32
C VAL A 157 -7.77 -23.16 3.89
N GLN A 158 -7.04 -24.11 4.49
CA GLN A 158 -7.16 -25.53 4.16
C GLN A 158 -8.53 -26.12 4.52
N THR A 159 -9.12 -25.68 5.64
CA THR A 159 -10.40 -26.21 6.13
C THR A 159 -11.58 -25.30 5.79
N GLY A 160 -11.32 -24.04 5.55
CA GLY A 160 -12.33 -23.00 5.36
C GLY A 160 -12.94 -22.50 6.69
N ALA A 161 -12.42 -22.96 7.83
CA ALA A 161 -12.91 -22.50 9.14
C ALA A 161 -12.56 -21.05 9.40
N VAL A 162 -13.56 -20.28 9.85
CA VAL A 162 -13.39 -18.86 10.21
C VAL A 162 -13.51 -18.71 11.72
N SER A 163 -12.59 -17.96 12.30
CA SER A 163 -12.61 -17.61 13.72
C SER A 163 -12.39 -16.13 13.92
N VAL A 164 -12.94 -15.56 14.99
CA VAL A 164 -12.77 -14.16 15.37
C VAL A 164 -12.41 -14.04 16.84
N LYS A 165 -11.65 -13.00 17.16
CA LYS A 165 -11.26 -12.62 18.53
C LYS A 165 -11.57 -11.14 18.73
N PRO A 166 -12.00 -10.72 19.92
CA PRO A 166 -12.10 -9.30 20.23
C PRO A 166 -10.72 -8.64 20.22
N ALA A 167 -10.66 -7.44 19.68
CA ALA A 167 -9.44 -6.63 19.76
C ALA A 167 -9.22 -6.15 21.21
N PRO A 168 -7.98 -6.06 21.69
CA PRO A 168 -7.66 -5.75 23.11
C PRO A 168 -8.31 -4.48 23.66
N ARG A 169 -8.55 -3.48 22.78
CA ARG A 169 -9.15 -2.18 23.17
C ARG A 169 -10.41 -1.84 22.36
N GLY A 170 -11.12 -2.86 21.89
CA GLY A 170 -12.37 -2.71 21.15
C GLY A 170 -12.20 -2.09 19.76
N ARG A 171 -13.02 -1.09 19.45
CA ARG A 171 -13.10 -0.50 18.09
C ARG A 171 -11.77 0.07 17.61
N GLY A 172 -11.52 -0.10 16.30
CA GLY A 172 -10.43 0.54 15.61
C GLY A 172 -9.48 -0.32 14.81
N PRO A 173 -9.50 -1.69 14.87
CA PRO A 173 -8.62 -2.48 14.00
C PRO A 173 -8.78 -2.04 12.55
N TYR A 174 -7.66 -1.80 11.86
CA TYR A 174 -7.67 -1.23 10.52
C TYR A 174 -6.72 -1.96 9.58
N GLY A 175 -5.50 -1.46 9.35
CA GLY A 175 -4.51 -2.13 8.53
C GLY A 175 -3.93 -3.38 9.18
N ILE A 176 -3.55 -4.36 8.37
CA ILE A 176 -2.89 -5.60 8.78
C ILE A 176 -1.85 -5.98 7.73
N CYS A 177 -0.72 -6.53 8.15
CA CYS A 177 0.33 -7.04 7.28
C CYS A 177 1.00 -8.27 7.88
N ALA A 178 1.76 -8.99 7.06
CA ALA A 178 2.67 -10.02 7.51
C ALA A 178 4.12 -9.61 7.24
N THR A 179 5.04 -9.99 8.14
CA THR A 179 6.47 -9.86 7.92
C THR A 179 6.97 -10.95 6.96
N PRO A 180 8.17 -10.83 6.38
CA PRO A 180 8.79 -11.92 5.62
C PRO A 180 8.94 -13.22 6.42
N GLY A 181 9.05 -13.13 7.74
CA GLY A 181 9.04 -14.29 8.65
C GLY A 181 7.65 -14.88 8.92
N GLY A 182 6.59 -14.28 8.37
CA GLY A 182 5.22 -14.73 8.52
C GLY A 182 4.53 -14.29 9.82
N ASP A 183 5.14 -13.40 10.61
CA ASP A 183 4.47 -12.79 11.76
C ASP A 183 3.42 -11.79 11.30
N VAL A 184 2.26 -11.79 11.96
CA VAL A 184 1.14 -10.93 11.59
C VAL A 184 1.05 -9.74 12.55
N TRP A 185 0.96 -8.56 11.97
CA TRP A 185 0.84 -7.28 12.67
C TRP A 185 -0.35 -6.48 12.13
N TRP A 186 -1.05 -5.80 13.03
CA TRP A 186 -2.16 -4.93 12.67
C TRP A 186 -2.11 -3.62 13.46
N CYS A 187 -2.88 -2.63 13.02
CA CYS A 187 -2.97 -1.35 13.70
C CYS A 187 -4.41 -0.98 14.06
N SER A 188 -4.55 -0.15 15.08
CA SER A 188 -5.82 0.40 15.53
C SER A 188 -5.88 1.89 15.27
N LEU A 189 -6.77 2.30 14.36
CA LEU A 189 -7.00 3.71 14.06
C LEU A 189 -7.58 4.45 15.28
N ALA A 190 -8.63 3.92 15.87
CA ALA A 190 -9.28 4.55 17.02
C ALA A 190 -8.48 4.37 18.33
N GLY A 191 -7.78 3.24 18.47
CA GLY A 191 -6.97 2.96 19.65
C GLY A 191 -5.57 3.56 19.61
N SER A 192 -5.09 3.99 18.44
CA SER A 192 -3.75 4.59 18.25
C SER A 192 -2.60 3.71 18.72
N TYR A 193 -2.59 2.43 18.32
CA TYR A 193 -1.53 1.47 18.63
C TYR A 193 -1.32 0.50 17.47
N ILE A 194 -0.24 -0.28 17.52
CA ILE A 194 -0.09 -1.48 16.70
C ILE A 194 -0.13 -2.72 17.60
N ALA A 195 -0.36 -3.88 17.01
CA ALA A 195 -0.37 -5.13 17.77
C ALA A 195 0.18 -6.29 16.93
N ARG A 196 0.84 -7.24 17.60
CA ARG A 196 1.28 -8.50 17.03
C ARG A 196 0.30 -9.60 17.41
N ILE A 197 -0.03 -10.48 16.46
CA ILE A 197 -0.88 -11.64 16.69
C ILE A 197 -0.01 -12.85 17.07
N ASP A 198 -0.36 -13.53 18.13
CA ASP A 198 0.08 -14.91 18.36
C ASP A 198 -0.73 -15.82 17.43
N ARG A 199 -0.10 -16.36 16.39
CA ARG A 199 -0.79 -17.17 15.36
C ARG A 199 -1.38 -18.47 15.86
N ARG A 200 -0.96 -18.98 17.03
CA ARG A 200 -1.48 -20.20 17.65
C ARG A 200 -2.76 -19.93 18.43
N SER A 201 -2.75 -18.92 19.29
CA SER A 201 -3.89 -18.58 20.13
C SER A 201 -4.86 -17.59 19.48
N GLY A 202 -4.40 -16.79 18.52
CA GLY A 202 -5.13 -15.67 17.92
C GLY A 202 -5.15 -14.41 18.79
N GLU A 203 -4.50 -14.43 19.95
CA GLU A 203 -4.44 -13.27 20.85
C GLU A 203 -3.48 -12.20 20.32
N SER A 204 -3.82 -10.94 20.60
CA SER A 204 -3.03 -9.80 20.15
C SER A 204 -2.30 -9.13 21.31
N THR A 205 -1.00 -8.92 21.15
CA THR A 205 -0.16 -8.16 22.09
C THR A 205 -0.01 -6.73 21.57
N VAL A 206 -0.43 -5.75 22.36
CA VAL A 206 -0.34 -4.32 22.03
C VAL A 206 1.08 -3.82 22.16
N VAL A 207 1.50 -3.01 21.20
CA VAL A 207 2.77 -2.27 21.21
C VAL A 207 2.45 -0.77 21.09
N GLU A 208 2.84 -0.02 22.11
CA GLU A 208 2.57 1.42 22.20
C GLU A 208 3.53 2.23 21.31
N PRO A 209 3.00 3.14 20.49
CA PRO A 209 3.84 4.07 19.75
C PRO A 209 4.31 5.24 20.62
N PRO A 210 5.40 5.93 20.26
CA PRO A 210 5.85 7.13 20.97
C PRO A 210 4.91 8.33 20.75
N THR A 211 4.19 8.39 19.64
CA THR A 211 3.26 9.47 19.31
C THR A 211 1.88 9.16 19.91
N LYS A 212 1.44 9.96 20.88
CA LYS A 212 0.09 9.85 21.44
C LYS A 212 -0.96 10.21 20.40
N ASN A 213 -2.08 9.48 20.42
CA ASN A 213 -3.22 9.70 19.51
C ASN A 213 -2.82 9.75 18.03
N GLN A 214 -1.81 8.98 17.64
CA GLN A 214 -1.26 8.99 16.28
C GLN A 214 -2.29 8.63 15.21
N GLY A 215 -3.31 7.83 15.54
CA GLY A 215 -4.28 7.33 14.58
C GLY A 215 -3.64 6.35 13.58
N ALA A 216 -3.04 5.26 14.07
CA ALA A 216 -2.40 4.24 13.24
C ALA A 216 -3.41 3.65 12.26
N ARG A 217 -3.24 3.91 10.95
CA ARG A 217 -4.26 3.61 9.95
C ARG A 217 -3.93 2.40 9.08
N ARG A 218 -2.74 2.34 8.52
CA ARG A 218 -2.25 1.18 7.77
C ARG A 218 -0.87 0.78 8.29
N VAL A 219 -0.54 -0.49 8.12
CA VAL A 219 0.76 -1.05 8.44
C VAL A 219 1.28 -1.86 7.27
N TRP A 220 2.61 -1.89 7.11
CA TRP A 220 3.31 -2.75 6.17
C TRP A 220 4.67 -3.16 6.71
N SER A 221 5.21 -4.29 6.26
CA SER A 221 6.53 -4.75 6.68
C SER A 221 7.57 -4.52 5.58
N ASP A 222 8.79 -4.16 5.98
CA ASP A 222 9.94 -4.17 5.08
C ASP A 222 10.67 -5.53 5.07
N SER A 223 11.72 -5.64 4.25
CA SER A 223 12.51 -6.88 4.09
C SER A 223 13.18 -7.36 5.38
N ARG A 224 13.36 -6.47 6.37
CA ARG A 224 13.94 -6.76 7.69
C ARG A 224 12.90 -7.10 8.75
N GLY A 225 11.63 -7.12 8.40
CA GLY A 225 10.53 -7.39 9.33
C GLY A 225 10.18 -6.21 10.24
N ARG A 226 10.63 -4.98 9.95
CA ARG A 226 10.19 -3.78 10.66
C ARG A 226 8.80 -3.41 10.20
N ILE A 227 8.02 -2.80 11.08
CA ILE A 227 6.60 -2.47 10.85
C ILE A 227 6.48 -0.97 10.60
N TRP A 228 6.20 -0.59 9.38
CA TRP A 228 5.91 0.77 8.95
C TRP A 228 4.44 1.11 9.19
N VAL A 229 4.18 2.31 9.69
CA VAL A 229 2.84 2.75 10.11
C VAL A 229 2.54 4.12 9.53
N SER A 230 1.39 4.26 8.88
CA SER A 230 0.85 5.57 8.53
C SER A 230 0.01 6.11 9.68
N GLU A 231 0.28 7.34 10.09
CA GLU A 231 -0.35 7.97 11.25
C GLU A 231 -1.32 9.07 10.80
N TRP A 232 -2.60 8.75 10.77
CA TRP A 232 -3.63 9.66 10.25
C TRP A 232 -3.80 10.96 11.02
N ASN A 233 -3.80 10.90 12.35
CA ASN A 233 -4.04 12.07 13.17
C ASN A 233 -2.82 12.97 13.27
N SER A 234 -1.63 12.38 13.43
CA SER A 234 -0.37 13.11 13.55
C SER A 234 0.20 13.53 12.19
N GLY A 235 -0.19 12.87 11.10
CA GLY A 235 0.37 13.07 9.76
C GLY A 235 1.83 12.64 9.65
N ASN A 236 2.23 11.60 10.40
CA ASN A 236 3.57 11.04 10.38
C ASN A 236 3.60 9.72 9.61
N LEU A 237 4.79 9.33 9.22
CA LEU A 237 5.22 7.99 8.91
C LEU A 237 6.11 7.51 10.05
N SER A 238 5.84 6.35 10.63
CA SER A 238 6.70 5.77 11.67
C SER A 238 7.07 4.34 11.37
N VAL A 239 8.14 3.85 12.01
CA VAL A 239 8.59 2.47 11.93
C VAL A 239 8.89 1.92 13.33
N HIS A 240 8.37 0.72 13.59
CA HIS A 240 8.70 -0.09 14.75
C HIS A 240 9.64 -1.22 14.34
N ASP A 241 10.73 -1.39 15.06
CA ASP A 241 11.63 -2.53 14.91
C ASP A 241 11.34 -3.55 16.03
N PRO A 242 10.68 -4.68 15.73
CA PRO A 242 10.33 -5.67 16.74
C PRO A 242 11.52 -6.33 17.42
N ALA A 243 12.69 -6.38 16.76
CA ALA A 243 13.89 -6.99 17.31
C ALA A 243 14.53 -6.15 18.42
N SER A 244 14.48 -4.84 18.29
CA SER A 244 15.07 -3.89 19.27
C SER A 244 14.03 -3.16 20.12
N GLY A 245 12.75 -3.24 19.77
CA GLY A 245 11.67 -2.48 20.39
C GLY A 245 11.68 -0.98 20.06
N ARG A 246 12.59 -0.53 19.18
CA ARG A 246 12.77 0.90 18.89
C ARG A 246 11.76 1.40 17.87
N TRP A 247 11.48 2.70 17.99
CA TRP A 247 10.67 3.46 17.05
C TRP A 247 11.48 4.59 16.41
N GLN A 248 11.14 4.92 15.15
CA GLN A 248 11.55 6.13 14.46
C GLN A 248 10.32 6.76 13.84
N VAL A 249 10.28 8.11 13.77
CA VAL A 249 9.10 8.86 13.30
C VAL A 249 9.56 10.01 12.42
N TRP A 250 8.89 10.20 11.29
CA TRP A 250 9.11 11.31 10.36
C TRP A 250 7.78 11.98 10.04
N LYS A 251 7.76 13.32 10.06
CA LYS A 251 6.61 14.10 9.63
C LYS A 251 6.51 14.08 8.10
N LEU A 252 5.32 13.81 7.54
CA LEU A 252 5.11 14.01 6.11
C LEU A 252 5.25 15.50 5.76
N PRO A 253 5.85 15.82 4.58
CA PRO A 253 5.92 17.20 4.10
C PRO A 253 4.51 17.78 3.85
N GLY A 254 4.35 19.08 4.12
CA GLY A 254 3.11 19.82 3.92
C GLY A 254 2.54 20.41 5.22
N ASP A 255 1.52 21.28 5.09
CA ASP A 255 0.97 22.03 6.22
C ASP A 255 0.05 21.19 7.11
N ALA A 256 -0.76 20.34 6.52
CA ALA A 256 -1.75 19.52 7.24
C ALA A 256 -1.80 18.08 6.70
N PRO A 257 -0.69 17.33 6.76
CA PRO A 257 -0.64 15.99 6.19
C PRO A 257 -1.55 15.02 6.95
N ARG A 258 -2.14 14.09 6.19
CA ARG A 258 -3.03 13.03 6.65
C ARG A 258 -2.59 11.69 6.06
N ALA A 259 -1.62 11.04 6.70
CA ALA A 259 -1.08 9.78 6.22
C ALA A 259 -2.13 8.66 6.27
N TYR A 260 -2.42 8.05 5.11
CA TYR A 260 -3.45 7.01 5.03
C TYR A 260 -2.87 5.64 4.70
N ALA A 261 -2.54 5.38 3.44
CA ALA A 261 -1.95 4.11 3.01
C ALA A 261 -0.45 4.07 3.33
N VAL A 262 0.08 2.88 3.57
CA VAL A 262 1.52 2.60 3.60
C VAL A 262 1.79 1.28 2.90
N TYR A 263 2.84 1.23 2.10
CA TYR A 263 3.35 0.06 1.38
C TYR A 263 4.87 0.15 1.30
N VAL A 264 5.56 -0.97 1.32
CA VAL A 264 7.02 -1.04 1.11
C VAL A 264 7.30 -1.87 -0.13
N ASP A 265 8.04 -1.31 -1.07
CA ASP A 265 8.38 -2.01 -2.31
C ASP A 265 9.60 -2.94 -2.15
N GLU A 266 9.95 -3.67 -3.20
CA GLU A 266 11.05 -4.64 -3.23
C GLU A 266 12.45 -4.05 -2.98
N ARG A 267 12.57 -2.71 -3.01
CA ARG A 267 13.80 -1.97 -2.74
C ARG A 267 13.86 -1.40 -1.32
N ASP A 268 12.87 -1.73 -0.49
CA ASP A 268 12.64 -1.13 0.83
C ASP A 268 12.34 0.38 0.79
N VAL A 269 11.83 0.89 -0.34
CA VAL A 269 11.27 2.24 -0.41
C VAL A 269 9.84 2.20 0.13
N VAL A 270 9.54 3.12 1.04
CA VAL A 270 8.22 3.21 1.67
C VAL A 270 7.34 4.19 0.91
N TRP A 271 6.16 3.74 0.53
CA TRP A 271 5.15 4.54 -0.15
C TRP A 271 4.02 4.88 0.81
N VAL A 272 3.67 6.14 0.91
CA VAL A 272 2.62 6.62 1.81
C VAL A 272 1.71 7.63 1.11
N SER A 273 0.39 7.43 1.21
CA SER A 273 -0.56 8.41 0.68
C SER A 273 -0.86 9.49 1.71
N ASP A 274 -1.01 10.71 1.20
CA ASP A 274 -1.39 11.89 1.99
C ASP A 274 -2.72 12.47 1.47
N PHE A 275 -3.74 12.33 2.27
CA PHE A 275 -5.06 12.90 1.96
C PHE A 275 -5.09 14.43 2.12
N GLY A 276 -4.29 15.00 3.04
CA GLY A 276 -4.21 16.44 3.27
C GLY A 276 -3.57 17.17 2.10
N GLY A 277 -2.50 16.60 1.55
CA GLY A 277 -1.76 17.18 0.42
C GLY A 277 -2.17 16.66 -0.96
N ASN A 278 -3.20 15.77 -1.05
CA ASN A 278 -3.63 15.12 -2.29
C ASN A 278 -2.45 14.54 -3.09
N ALA A 279 -1.65 13.70 -2.45
CA ALA A 279 -0.40 13.19 -3.00
C ALA A 279 -0.10 11.78 -2.48
N VAL A 280 0.89 11.16 -3.12
CA VAL A 280 1.63 10.03 -2.58
C VAL A 280 3.08 10.45 -2.43
N PHE A 281 3.73 9.99 -1.38
CA PHE A 281 5.16 10.16 -1.16
C PHE A 281 5.86 8.81 -1.25
N SER A 282 7.04 8.78 -1.87
CA SER A 282 8.03 7.76 -1.59
C SER A 282 8.97 8.25 -0.49
N PHE A 283 9.43 7.36 0.37
CA PHE A 283 10.40 7.64 1.41
C PHE A 283 11.56 6.64 1.32
N ASP A 284 12.77 7.14 1.14
CA ASP A 284 14.00 6.34 1.20
C ASP A 284 14.51 6.29 2.66
N PRO A 285 14.40 5.16 3.37
CA PRO A 285 14.82 5.09 4.78
C PRO A 285 16.34 5.22 5.00
N ARG A 286 17.15 5.03 3.95
CA ARG A 286 18.61 5.16 4.05
C ARG A 286 19.07 6.61 3.99
N ARG A 287 18.29 7.45 3.26
CA ARG A 287 18.56 8.87 3.06
C ARG A 287 17.64 9.76 3.89
N GLU A 288 16.61 9.18 4.51
CA GLU A 288 15.53 9.85 5.22
C GLU A 288 14.87 10.97 4.38
N ARG A 289 14.65 10.67 3.10
CA ARG A 289 14.17 11.65 2.13
C ARG A 289 12.83 11.26 1.53
N PHE A 290 11.90 12.20 1.55
CA PHE A 290 10.61 12.11 0.84
C PHE A 290 10.73 12.67 -0.58
N GLU A 291 10.04 12.00 -1.52
CA GLU A 291 9.76 12.51 -2.86
C GLU A 291 8.24 12.52 -3.06
N ARG A 292 7.70 13.64 -3.62
CA ARG A 292 6.27 13.87 -3.75
C ARG A 292 5.76 13.55 -5.16
N TYR A 293 4.67 12.82 -5.25
CA TYR A 293 3.88 12.53 -6.45
C TYR A 293 2.48 13.11 -6.26
N GLY A 294 2.24 14.30 -6.79
CA GLY A 294 0.95 14.99 -6.73
C GLY A 294 -0.02 14.49 -7.77
N PHE A 295 -1.31 14.50 -7.44
CA PHE A 295 -2.38 14.26 -8.40
C PHE A 295 -2.81 15.56 -9.04
N ASP A 296 -3.11 15.55 -10.35
CA ASP A 296 -3.66 16.66 -11.13
C ASP A 296 -5.18 16.82 -10.94
N ARG A 297 -5.83 15.78 -10.37
CA ARG A 297 -7.25 15.77 -9.98
C ARG A 297 -7.39 16.01 -8.48
N GLU A 298 -8.32 16.85 -8.09
CA GLU A 298 -8.63 17.08 -6.68
C GLU A 298 -9.21 15.82 -6.02
N ALA A 299 -8.91 15.65 -4.73
CA ALA A 299 -9.47 14.62 -3.88
C ALA A 299 -9.32 13.19 -4.44
N ALA A 300 -8.17 12.85 -5.01
CA ALA A 300 -7.87 11.50 -5.50
C ALA A 300 -8.15 10.40 -4.46
N GLY A 301 -7.79 10.64 -3.21
CA GLY A 301 -8.23 9.82 -2.08
C GLY A 301 -7.68 8.39 -2.12
N VAL A 302 -6.36 8.20 -2.21
CA VAL A 302 -5.71 6.90 -2.25
C VAL A 302 -5.76 6.22 -0.88
N ARG A 303 -6.59 5.18 -0.74
CA ARG A 303 -6.89 4.51 0.53
C ARG A 303 -6.01 3.30 0.81
N GLN A 304 -5.40 2.74 -0.23
CA GLN A 304 -4.48 1.62 -0.13
C GLN A 304 -3.43 1.74 -1.23
N ILE A 305 -2.27 1.16 -1.00
CA ILE A 305 -1.20 1.03 -1.99
C ILE A 305 -0.74 -0.41 -1.97
N LEU A 306 -0.73 -1.07 -3.11
CA LEU A 306 -0.04 -2.34 -3.32
C LEU A 306 0.71 -2.30 -4.65
N GLY A 307 1.76 -3.10 -4.75
CA GLY A 307 2.59 -3.13 -5.93
C GLY A 307 3.11 -4.51 -6.28
N ARG A 308 3.85 -4.54 -7.35
CA ARG A 308 4.74 -5.63 -7.76
C ARG A 308 6.05 -5.01 -8.21
N SER A 309 7.08 -5.82 -8.45
CA SER A 309 8.38 -5.31 -8.86
C SER A 309 8.26 -4.28 -10.01
N GLY A 310 8.81 -3.10 -9.78
CA GLY A 310 8.78 -1.98 -10.72
C GLY A 310 7.47 -1.19 -10.79
N GLU A 311 6.43 -1.54 -10.03
CA GLU A 311 5.12 -0.88 -10.11
C GLU A 311 4.48 -0.70 -8.73
N VAL A 312 3.97 0.51 -8.48
CA VAL A 312 3.18 0.87 -7.30
C VAL A 312 1.80 1.34 -7.74
N TRP A 313 0.76 0.58 -7.38
CA TRP A 313 -0.61 0.80 -7.82
C TRP A 313 -1.43 1.56 -6.79
N LEU A 314 -2.23 2.51 -7.27
CA LEU A 314 -2.96 3.50 -6.50
C LEU A 314 -4.44 3.54 -6.91
N PRO A 315 -5.38 3.16 -6.02
CA PRO A 315 -6.81 3.33 -6.27
C PRO A 315 -7.23 4.75 -5.89
N GLU A 316 -7.64 5.55 -6.86
CA GLU A 316 -8.14 6.92 -6.61
C GLU A 316 -9.64 6.87 -6.31
N SER A 317 -9.99 6.63 -5.05
CA SER A 317 -11.38 6.39 -4.64
C SER A 317 -12.30 7.62 -4.77
N GLY A 318 -11.73 8.82 -4.82
CA GLY A 318 -12.49 10.06 -5.01
C GLY A 318 -12.79 10.38 -6.47
N THR A 319 -11.99 9.87 -7.40
CA THR A 319 -12.03 10.23 -8.83
C THR A 319 -12.35 9.08 -9.76
N GLU A 320 -12.54 7.83 -9.23
CA GLU A 320 -12.78 6.61 -10.01
C GLU A 320 -11.67 6.35 -11.05
N HIS A 321 -10.41 6.56 -10.64
CA HIS A 321 -9.24 6.25 -11.45
C HIS A 321 -8.40 5.16 -10.77
N ILE A 322 -7.63 4.47 -11.60
CA ILE A 322 -6.54 3.61 -11.16
C ILE A 322 -5.24 4.18 -11.71
N SER A 323 -4.23 4.29 -10.86
CA SER A 323 -2.96 4.89 -11.22
C SER A 323 -1.80 3.96 -10.89
N VAL A 324 -0.70 4.11 -11.62
CA VAL A 324 0.55 3.42 -11.36
C VAL A 324 1.72 4.40 -11.35
N ILE A 325 2.63 4.23 -10.40
CA ILE A 325 3.96 4.83 -10.42
C ILE A 325 4.94 3.73 -10.81
N ARG A 326 5.66 3.92 -11.92
CA ARG A 326 6.72 3.00 -12.35
C ARG A 326 8.02 3.41 -11.70
N THR A 327 8.64 2.45 -11.02
CA THR A 327 9.78 2.65 -10.12
C THR A 327 11.09 2.13 -10.71
N ALA A 328 11.21 2.13 -12.04
CA ALA A 328 12.35 1.55 -12.77
C ALA A 328 13.72 1.93 -12.23
#